data_152616ff4553b7f849709f302f756558
#
_entry.id   152616ff4553b7f849709f302f756558
#
_cell.length_a   1.000
_cell.length_b   1.000
_cell.length_c   1.000
_cell.angle_alpha   90.00
_cell.angle_beta   90.00
_cell.angle_gamma   90.00
#
_symmetry.space_group_name_H-M   'P 1'
#
loop_
_entity.id
_entity.type
_entity.pdbx_description
1 polymer ?
#
loop_
_entity_poly.entity_id
_entity_poly.type
_entity_poly.pdbx_seq_one_letter_code
_entity_poly.pdbx_strand_id
1 'polypeptide(L)'
;MVKSITTIICGFLVLLSVSSCRKEQEEPCPENGRVTFTVAQTRATQEGTFEKGNSIGVFAIEPKTGVYWATNNKYTYDGWAFKPATEEDNIIVTVGTDLDFYVYYPFKEGQTDITAISHAIGDQQEKSGWLSADFLTASYTDVIQDYTIPLHFEHRLSTVEVRVEGSDRVDGARMENVKYGSRFNLLTGKTVTDETRGSYAMYRYSSGNLTTVFRMTIPAQTLTTTSNYITLTGTPDMKLRGTSDMTTEPGRIHNYRIDYKIRITVLDYPQGGSTTGAGLYDMGSTCTVTASVNGGYEFAGWYEDGRIVSNDTRYSFEVLSDRTLEPRYRNYGGWSVTLTANPSVIGWQGGRSSLVAGASRGVFVNGVAENTQTAVPSLSGGAEGFLLSGNTVTVSENPSGSSRSCVFTARHGGRSATATITQEGSPVSYYFSYADGGTSHSERVESSSGSFIVDITSYKKTGNSTKALSWSASGDSWIHVNGSSVSYEENPAKEIRSGNVTLTQEESNMKLTLTVRQKGKTSIDIEQ
;
A
#
# COMPACT_ATOMS: atom_id res chain seq x y z
N MET A 1 -5.12 56.99 -23.42
CA MET A 1 -4.64 58.13 -24.28
C MET A 1 -4.00 57.52 -25.50
N VAL A 2 -4.73 57.59 -26.61
CA VAL A 2 -4.38 58.35 -27.83
C VAL A 2 -3.29 57.64 -28.63
N LYS A 3 -3.41 57.30 -29.92
CA LYS A 3 -4.34 57.53 -31.04
C LYS A 3 -4.00 56.54 -32.16
N SER A 4 -5.03 56.07 -32.80
CA SER A 4 -5.06 55.56 -34.17
C SER A 4 -4.36 56.47 -35.17
N ILE A 5 -3.64 55.92 -36.16
CA ILE A 5 -3.46 56.55 -37.46
C ILE A 5 -3.58 55.47 -38.55
N THR A 6 -4.68 55.52 -39.24
CA THR A 6 -4.97 54.90 -40.54
C THR A 6 -4.25 55.67 -41.59
N THR A 7 -3.47 55.03 -42.45
CA THR A 7 -3.03 55.62 -43.72
C THR A 7 -3.33 54.67 -44.87
N ILE A 8 -4.34 55.03 -45.62
CA ILE A 8 -4.66 54.50 -46.96
C ILE A 8 -3.67 55.11 -47.95
N ILE A 9 -2.95 54.30 -48.68
CA ILE A 9 -2.30 54.70 -49.93
C ILE A 9 -2.77 53.72 -51.02
N CYS A 10 -3.58 54.31 -51.88
CA CYS A 10 -3.97 53.80 -53.19
C CYS A 10 -2.81 53.95 -54.15
N GLY A 11 -2.52 52.97 -54.98
CA GLY A 11 -1.70 53.34 -56.13
C GLY A 11 -0.93 52.18 -56.76
N PHE A 12 -1.41 51.89 -57.95
CA PHE A 12 -0.72 51.32 -59.13
C PHE A 12 -0.49 49.82 -59.19
N LEU A 13 -1.42 49.21 -59.86
CA LEU A 13 -1.32 47.93 -60.54
C LEU A 13 -0.27 48.03 -61.67
N VAL A 14 0.92 47.48 -61.43
CA VAL A 14 1.84 47.17 -62.53
C VAL A 14 1.75 45.66 -62.78
N LEU A 15 1.06 45.27 -63.82
CA LEU A 15 1.14 43.90 -64.34
C LEU A 15 2.57 43.69 -64.89
N LEU A 16 3.44 43.14 -64.13
CA LEU A 16 4.62 42.44 -64.60
C LEU A 16 4.23 41.00 -64.85
N SER A 17 3.93 40.67 -66.07
CA SER A 17 3.92 39.34 -66.63
C SER A 17 5.33 38.75 -66.50
N VAL A 18 5.62 38.11 -65.34
CA VAL A 18 6.77 37.20 -65.25
C VAL A 18 6.34 35.95 -66.04
N SER A 19 6.72 35.87 -67.25
CA SER A 19 6.74 34.64 -68.03
C SER A 19 7.73 33.71 -67.28
N SER A 20 7.21 32.94 -66.35
CA SER A 20 7.92 31.78 -65.79
C SER A 20 7.99 30.77 -66.94
N CYS A 21 9.10 30.75 -67.65
CA CYS A 21 9.48 29.57 -68.43
C CYS A 21 9.59 28.40 -67.45
N ARG A 22 8.48 27.73 -67.18
CA ARG A 22 8.53 26.32 -66.85
C ARG A 22 9.21 25.66 -68.06
N LYS A 23 10.41 25.13 -67.88
CA LYS A 23 10.90 24.07 -68.71
C LYS A 23 9.80 23.00 -68.68
N GLU A 24 9.01 22.94 -69.75
CA GLU A 24 8.30 21.71 -70.09
C GLU A 24 9.39 20.66 -70.15
N GLN A 25 9.37 19.71 -69.17
CA GLN A 25 10.11 18.48 -69.36
C GLN A 25 9.52 17.86 -70.61
N GLU A 26 10.31 17.86 -71.66
CA GLU A 26 9.94 17.14 -72.91
C GLU A 26 9.62 15.71 -72.45
N GLU A 27 8.34 15.34 -72.66
CA GLU A 27 7.93 13.95 -72.52
C GLU A 27 8.81 13.13 -73.47
N PRO A 28 9.49 12.07 -72.95
CA PRO A 28 10.33 11.24 -73.78
C PRO A 28 9.46 10.65 -74.90
N CYS A 29 9.80 10.97 -76.19
CA CYS A 29 9.16 10.41 -77.35
C CYS A 29 9.12 8.87 -77.24
N PRO A 30 7.94 8.22 -77.40
CA PRO A 30 7.83 6.77 -77.25
C PRO A 30 8.72 6.09 -78.31
N GLU A 31 9.70 5.32 -77.83
CA GLU A 31 10.58 4.56 -78.71
C GLU A 31 9.79 3.44 -79.40
N ASN A 32 9.58 3.60 -80.70
CA ASN A 32 9.26 2.54 -81.65
C ASN A 32 8.09 1.58 -81.26
N GLY A 33 6.91 2.11 -80.91
CA GLY A 33 5.73 1.28 -80.68
C GLY A 33 5.70 0.48 -79.38
N ARG A 34 6.67 0.70 -78.51
CA ARG A 34 6.73 0.11 -77.16
C ARG A 34 5.73 0.82 -76.28
N VAL A 35 4.87 0.02 -75.63
CA VAL A 35 3.92 0.52 -74.61
C VAL A 35 4.60 0.89 -73.31
N THR A 36 4.24 2.07 -72.81
CA THR A 36 4.56 2.51 -71.43
C THR A 36 3.28 2.90 -70.71
N PHE A 37 3.28 2.90 -69.40
CA PHE A 37 2.08 3.24 -68.65
C PHE A 37 2.37 4.39 -67.67
N THR A 38 1.49 5.41 -67.70
CA THR A 38 1.52 6.52 -66.75
C THR A 38 0.42 6.38 -65.72
N VAL A 39 0.61 6.99 -64.57
CA VAL A 39 -0.41 7.02 -63.50
C VAL A 39 -1.25 8.28 -63.71
N ALA A 40 -2.48 8.13 -64.24
CA ALA A 40 -3.37 9.26 -64.47
C ALA A 40 -4.04 9.75 -63.17
N GLN A 41 -4.42 8.85 -62.30
CA GLN A 41 -4.93 9.13 -60.93
C GLN A 41 -4.93 7.85 -60.09
N THR A 42 -4.47 7.93 -58.84
CA THR A 42 -4.88 6.97 -57.81
C THR A 42 -6.03 7.63 -57.05
N ARG A 43 -7.14 6.94 -56.79
CA ARG A 43 -8.10 7.38 -55.79
C ARG A 43 -7.42 7.17 -54.41
N ALA A 44 -6.70 8.24 -54.02
CA ALA A 44 -5.86 8.18 -52.83
C ALA A 44 -6.70 8.09 -51.57
N THR A 45 -6.71 6.94 -50.96
CA THR A 45 -7.01 6.79 -49.54
C THR A 45 -5.77 6.43 -48.73
N GLN A 46 -4.66 6.11 -49.39
CA GLN A 46 -3.36 5.87 -48.76
C GLN A 46 -2.32 6.85 -49.36
N GLU A 47 -1.35 7.25 -48.53
CA GLU A 47 -0.20 8.02 -49.01
C GLU A 47 0.60 7.15 -49.96
N GLY A 48 0.56 7.47 -51.21
CA GLY A 48 1.45 6.76 -52.11
C GLY A 48 1.25 7.10 -53.56
N THR A 49 2.09 7.99 -54.06
CA THR A 49 2.58 7.92 -55.44
C THR A 49 3.51 6.71 -55.49
N PHE A 50 3.47 6.00 -56.63
CA PHE A 50 4.45 4.94 -56.88
C PHE A 50 5.87 5.48 -56.71
N GLU A 51 6.73 4.69 -56.09
CA GLU A 51 8.14 5.01 -55.91
C GLU A 51 8.97 4.36 -57.04
N LYS A 52 10.06 5.01 -57.45
CA LYS A 52 10.99 4.45 -58.41
C LYS A 52 11.43 3.05 -58.01
N GLY A 53 11.26 2.08 -58.93
CA GLY A 53 11.52 0.67 -58.67
C GLY A 53 10.26 -0.16 -58.38
N ASN A 54 9.11 0.49 -58.08
CA ASN A 54 7.84 -0.25 -57.97
C ASN A 54 7.52 -0.94 -59.28
N SER A 55 6.97 -2.13 -59.25
CA SER A 55 6.70 -2.92 -60.43
C SER A 55 5.26 -3.42 -60.45
N ILE A 56 4.69 -3.42 -61.64
CA ILE A 56 3.33 -3.89 -61.97
C ILE A 56 3.39 -5.13 -62.86
N GLY A 57 2.39 -5.99 -62.76
CA GLY A 57 2.16 -7.09 -63.71
C GLY A 57 1.12 -6.69 -64.74
N VAL A 58 1.43 -6.90 -66.00
CA VAL A 58 0.60 -6.50 -67.16
C VAL A 58 0.15 -7.72 -67.94
N PHE A 59 -1.14 -7.81 -68.14
CA PHE A 59 -1.75 -8.70 -69.14
C PHE A 59 -2.29 -7.87 -70.26
N ALA A 60 -2.11 -8.36 -71.47
CA ALA A 60 -2.67 -7.72 -72.72
C ALA A 60 -3.43 -8.76 -73.52
N ILE A 61 -4.68 -8.48 -73.83
CA ILE A 61 -5.59 -9.44 -74.46
C ILE A 61 -6.28 -8.77 -75.60
N GLU A 62 -6.29 -9.44 -76.77
CA GLU A 62 -7.13 -9.02 -77.89
C GLU A 62 -8.60 -9.34 -77.60
N PRO A 63 -9.49 -8.35 -77.44
CA PRO A 63 -10.84 -8.58 -76.95
C PRO A 63 -11.71 -9.43 -77.88
N LYS A 64 -11.44 -9.41 -79.24
CA LYS A 64 -12.22 -10.16 -80.23
C LYS A 64 -11.89 -11.64 -80.29
N THR A 65 -10.63 -12.01 -80.01
CA THR A 65 -10.12 -13.38 -80.14
C THR A 65 -9.82 -14.03 -78.79
N GLY A 66 -9.62 -13.24 -77.76
CA GLY A 66 -9.15 -13.70 -76.45
C GLY A 66 -7.67 -14.12 -76.43
N VAL A 67 -6.93 -13.75 -77.50
CA VAL A 67 -5.48 -14.07 -77.56
C VAL A 67 -4.69 -13.15 -76.66
N TYR A 68 -3.82 -13.76 -75.85
CA TYR A 68 -2.89 -13.04 -74.96
C TYR A 68 -1.69 -12.53 -75.75
N TRP A 69 -1.46 -11.24 -75.77
CA TRP A 69 -0.25 -10.58 -76.25
C TRP A 69 0.81 -10.46 -75.15
N ALA A 70 0.37 -10.40 -73.87
CA ALA A 70 1.23 -10.40 -72.72
C ALA A 70 0.56 -11.18 -71.57
N THR A 71 1.36 -11.91 -70.85
CA THR A 71 0.94 -12.67 -69.67
C THR A 71 1.86 -12.39 -68.50
N ASN A 72 1.43 -11.48 -67.63
CA ASN A 72 2.19 -11.08 -66.43
C ASN A 72 3.54 -10.42 -66.77
N ASN A 73 3.62 -9.62 -67.82
CA ASN A 73 4.83 -8.89 -68.15
C ASN A 73 5.13 -7.86 -67.07
N LYS A 74 6.40 -7.77 -66.68
CA LYS A 74 6.85 -6.91 -65.60
C LYS A 74 7.17 -5.50 -66.13
N TYR A 75 6.51 -4.50 -65.58
CA TYR A 75 6.81 -3.10 -65.81
C TYR A 75 7.25 -2.42 -64.55
N THR A 76 8.36 -1.66 -64.60
CA THR A 76 8.97 -1.00 -63.44
C THR A 76 8.87 0.51 -63.57
N TYR A 77 8.45 1.18 -62.51
CA TYR A 77 8.31 2.64 -62.44
C TYR A 77 9.68 3.32 -62.36
N ASP A 78 9.97 4.21 -63.29
CA ASP A 78 11.23 4.95 -63.36
C ASP A 78 11.22 6.29 -62.61
N GLY A 79 10.08 6.67 -62.05
CA GLY A 79 9.80 7.96 -61.40
C GLY A 79 8.84 8.83 -62.20
N TRP A 80 8.51 8.45 -63.47
CA TRP A 80 7.58 9.13 -64.35
C TRP A 80 6.55 8.17 -64.99
N ALA A 81 7.01 7.02 -65.47
CA ALA A 81 6.17 6.01 -66.10
C ALA A 81 6.63 4.59 -65.77
N PHE A 82 5.76 3.60 -65.89
CA PHE A 82 6.10 2.19 -65.87
C PHE A 82 6.63 1.79 -67.25
N LYS A 83 7.86 1.26 -67.26
CA LYS A 83 8.56 0.78 -68.47
C LYS A 83 8.80 -0.72 -68.35
N PRO A 84 8.93 -1.45 -69.50
CA PRO A 84 9.29 -2.86 -69.45
C PRO A 84 10.55 -3.08 -68.63
N ALA A 85 10.54 -4.09 -67.72
CA ALA A 85 11.70 -4.38 -66.88
C ALA A 85 12.84 -5.02 -67.67
N THR A 86 12.51 -5.82 -68.69
CA THR A 86 13.44 -6.47 -69.61
C THR A 86 12.93 -6.33 -71.05
N GLU A 87 13.74 -6.70 -72.05
CA GLU A 87 13.33 -6.74 -73.43
C GLU A 87 12.20 -7.74 -73.71
N GLU A 88 12.10 -8.79 -72.92
CA GLU A 88 11.06 -9.82 -73.03
C GLU A 88 9.71 -9.30 -72.52
N ASP A 89 9.73 -8.30 -71.64
CA ASP A 89 8.52 -7.67 -71.11
C ASP A 89 7.92 -6.65 -72.03
N ASN A 90 8.59 -6.29 -73.17
CA ASN A 90 8.08 -5.32 -74.14
C ASN A 90 6.76 -5.78 -74.75
N ILE A 91 5.80 -4.89 -74.75
CA ILE A 91 4.58 -5.02 -75.56
C ILE A 91 4.70 -4.02 -76.69
N ILE A 92 4.80 -4.54 -77.89
CA ILE A 92 4.98 -3.71 -79.14
C ILE A 92 3.66 -3.70 -79.90
N VAL A 93 3.13 -2.54 -80.09
CA VAL A 93 1.83 -2.34 -80.74
C VAL A 93 1.92 -1.24 -81.83
N THR A 94 0.89 -1.14 -82.68
CA THR A 94 0.67 0.00 -83.52
C THR A 94 -0.54 0.79 -83.04
N VAL A 95 -0.53 2.11 -83.21
CA VAL A 95 -1.71 2.95 -82.98
C VAL A 95 -2.88 2.42 -83.78
N GLY A 96 -4.07 2.34 -83.14
CA GLY A 96 -5.27 1.74 -83.75
C GLY A 96 -5.45 0.25 -83.41
N THR A 97 -4.50 -0.40 -82.76
CA THR A 97 -4.68 -1.77 -82.24
C THR A 97 -5.76 -1.81 -81.16
N ASP A 98 -6.67 -2.79 -81.27
CA ASP A 98 -7.72 -3.07 -80.32
C ASP A 98 -7.14 -4.09 -79.30
N LEU A 99 -6.70 -3.62 -78.08
CA LEU A 99 -6.01 -4.43 -77.10
C LEU A 99 -6.37 -3.95 -75.73
N ASP A 100 -6.92 -4.85 -74.90
CA ASP A 100 -7.26 -4.60 -73.53
C ASP A 100 -6.06 -4.89 -72.63
N PHE A 101 -5.73 -3.92 -71.76
CA PHE A 101 -4.71 -4.07 -70.73
C PHE A 101 -5.36 -4.24 -69.35
N TYR A 102 -4.91 -5.26 -68.62
CA TYR A 102 -5.28 -5.52 -67.22
C TYR A 102 -4.01 -5.53 -66.39
N VAL A 103 -3.97 -4.70 -65.38
CA VAL A 103 -2.75 -4.39 -64.62
C VAL A 103 -2.99 -4.55 -63.15
N TYR A 104 -1.97 -5.05 -62.44
CA TYR A 104 -2.01 -5.14 -60.98
C TYR A 104 -0.66 -4.74 -60.34
N TYR A 105 -0.74 -4.28 -59.12
CA TYR A 105 0.41 -3.95 -58.25
C TYR A 105 0.17 -4.59 -56.87
N PRO A 106 1.21 -5.09 -56.16
CA PRO A 106 2.61 -5.21 -56.63
C PRO A 106 2.79 -6.41 -57.57
N PHE A 107 3.76 -6.29 -58.49
CA PHE A 107 4.15 -7.41 -59.35
C PHE A 107 4.54 -8.62 -58.52
N LYS A 108 4.08 -9.78 -58.99
CA LYS A 108 4.47 -11.06 -58.42
C LYS A 108 4.77 -12.04 -59.55
N GLU A 109 5.97 -12.61 -59.48
CA GLU A 109 6.39 -13.59 -60.47
C GLU A 109 5.50 -14.84 -60.47
N GLY A 110 5.30 -15.48 -61.61
CA GLY A 110 4.54 -16.71 -61.75
C GLY A 110 3.01 -16.57 -61.69
N GLN A 111 2.45 -15.36 -61.63
CA GLN A 111 1.01 -15.10 -61.75
C GLN A 111 0.57 -15.16 -63.20
N THR A 112 0.20 -16.31 -63.71
CA THR A 112 -0.19 -16.50 -65.10
C THR A 112 -1.70 -16.57 -65.33
N ASP A 113 -2.48 -16.76 -64.26
CA ASP A 113 -3.94 -16.81 -64.36
C ASP A 113 -4.55 -15.43 -63.99
N ILE A 114 -4.94 -14.68 -65.00
CA ILE A 114 -5.56 -13.36 -64.86
C ILE A 114 -6.87 -13.39 -64.06
N THR A 115 -7.52 -14.56 -63.94
CA THR A 115 -8.78 -14.73 -63.21
C THR A 115 -8.58 -15.01 -61.72
N ALA A 116 -7.34 -15.26 -61.30
CA ALA A 116 -7.05 -15.68 -59.93
C ALA A 116 -5.69 -15.16 -59.42
N ILE A 117 -5.39 -13.89 -59.62
CA ILE A 117 -4.16 -13.26 -59.10
C ILE A 117 -4.19 -13.33 -57.57
N SER A 118 -3.25 -14.08 -56.99
CA SER A 118 -3.18 -14.29 -55.55
C SER A 118 -2.37 -13.20 -54.86
N HIS A 119 -2.91 -12.66 -53.81
CA HIS A 119 -2.18 -11.74 -52.93
C HIS A 119 -2.45 -12.07 -51.43
N ALA A 120 -1.42 -12.00 -50.60
CA ALA A 120 -1.52 -12.20 -49.16
C ALA A 120 -0.75 -11.08 -48.47
N ILE A 121 -1.37 -10.49 -47.48
CA ILE A 121 -0.72 -9.50 -46.63
C ILE A 121 0.23 -10.21 -45.67
N GLY A 122 1.34 -9.52 -45.31
CA GLY A 122 2.29 -9.92 -44.30
C GLY A 122 2.24 -9.00 -43.09
N ASP A 123 3.32 -9.01 -42.33
CA ASP A 123 3.50 -8.10 -41.19
C ASP A 123 3.69 -6.66 -41.69
N GLN A 124 3.03 -5.72 -41.05
CA GLN A 124 2.95 -4.33 -41.50
C GLN A 124 3.52 -3.37 -40.44
N GLN A 125 4.37 -3.84 -39.53
CA GLN A 125 4.98 -2.99 -38.52
C GLN A 125 5.78 -1.83 -39.12
N GLU A 126 6.49 -2.11 -40.21
CA GLU A 126 7.28 -1.13 -40.93
C GLU A 126 6.51 -0.51 -42.11
N LYS A 127 6.86 0.73 -42.49
CA LYS A 127 6.21 1.44 -43.63
C LYS A 127 6.28 0.62 -44.91
N SER A 128 7.40 -0.01 -45.20
CA SER A 128 7.57 -0.85 -46.41
C SER A 128 6.63 -2.06 -46.41
N GLY A 129 6.45 -2.74 -45.25
CA GLY A 129 5.51 -3.84 -45.10
C GLY A 129 4.07 -3.39 -45.29
N TRP A 130 3.70 -2.23 -44.73
CA TRP A 130 2.38 -1.65 -44.90
C TRP A 130 2.09 -1.26 -46.35
N LEU A 131 3.02 -0.59 -47.06
CA LEU A 131 2.87 -0.20 -48.46
C LEU A 131 2.82 -1.42 -49.38
N SER A 132 3.62 -2.47 -49.13
CA SER A 132 3.62 -3.69 -49.96
C SER A 132 2.41 -4.60 -49.70
N ALA A 133 1.70 -4.39 -48.61
CA ALA A 133 0.46 -5.11 -48.33
C ALA A 133 -0.71 -4.65 -49.19
N ASP A 134 -0.65 -3.46 -49.77
CA ASP A 134 -1.72 -2.96 -50.64
C ASP A 134 -1.74 -3.69 -51.97
N PHE A 135 -2.93 -3.78 -52.55
CA PHE A 135 -3.15 -4.40 -53.87
C PHE A 135 -4.01 -3.47 -54.71
N LEU A 136 -3.43 -3.06 -55.85
CA LEU A 136 -4.05 -2.14 -56.78
C LEU A 136 -4.31 -2.84 -58.10
N THR A 137 -5.40 -2.44 -58.80
CA THR A 137 -5.67 -2.89 -60.15
C THR A 137 -6.01 -1.70 -61.05
N ALA A 138 -5.68 -1.81 -62.31
CA ALA A 138 -6.09 -0.87 -63.33
C ALA A 138 -6.44 -1.62 -64.63
N SER A 139 -7.26 -1.05 -65.45
CA SER A 139 -7.52 -1.55 -66.82
C SER A 139 -7.58 -0.40 -67.81
N TYR A 140 -7.25 -0.70 -69.07
CA TYR A 140 -7.44 0.15 -70.18
C TYR A 140 -8.03 -0.71 -71.30
N THR A 141 -9.24 -0.40 -71.73
CA THR A 141 -10.04 -1.22 -72.67
C THR A 141 -10.50 -0.43 -73.89
N ASP A 142 -9.71 0.53 -74.35
CA ASP A 142 -9.95 1.33 -75.54
C ASP A 142 -8.93 1.00 -76.58
N VAL A 143 -9.24 1.37 -77.81
CA VAL A 143 -8.30 1.33 -78.97
C VAL A 143 -7.08 2.19 -78.61
N ILE A 144 -5.89 1.66 -78.82
CA ILE A 144 -4.64 2.33 -78.52
C ILE A 144 -4.49 3.60 -79.39
N GLN A 145 -4.49 4.76 -78.75
CA GLN A 145 -4.34 6.07 -79.40
C GLN A 145 -2.89 6.57 -79.31
N ASP A 146 -2.14 6.14 -78.31
CA ASP A 146 -0.76 6.50 -77.98
C ASP A 146 -0.02 5.32 -77.37
N TYR A 147 1.30 5.30 -77.48
CA TYR A 147 2.15 4.29 -76.84
C TYR A 147 2.31 4.52 -75.30
N THR A 148 1.89 5.70 -74.84
CA THR A 148 1.85 6.01 -73.37
C THR A 148 0.40 5.93 -72.89
N ILE A 149 0.08 4.87 -72.20
CA ILE A 149 -1.27 4.53 -71.74
C ILE A 149 -1.49 5.04 -70.32
N PRO A 150 -2.48 5.89 -70.05
CA PRO A 150 -2.80 6.35 -68.70
C PRO A 150 -3.58 5.27 -67.93
N LEU A 151 -3.10 4.89 -66.74
CA LEU A 151 -3.75 3.93 -65.87
C LEU A 151 -4.41 4.62 -64.70
N HIS A 152 -5.64 4.23 -64.40
CA HIS A 152 -6.37 4.60 -63.20
C HIS A 152 -6.38 3.45 -62.22
N PHE A 153 -5.55 3.52 -61.16
CA PHE A 153 -5.46 2.47 -60.18
C PHE A 153 -6.54 2.58 -59.12
N GLU A 154 -7.11 1.44 -58.74
CA GLU A 154 -8.06 1.29 -57.67
C GLU A 154 -7.49 0.36 -56.57
N HIS A 155 -7.65 0.77 -55.32
CA HIS A 155 -7.31 -0.07 -54.16
C HIS A 155 -8.34 -1.21 -54.04
N ARG A 156 -7.87 -2.43 -53.95
CA ARG A 156 -8.70 -3.64 -53.84
C ARG A 156 -8.79 -4.19 -52.43
N LEU A 157 -8.01 -3.64 -51.53
CA LEU A 157 -8.01 -3.95 -50.11
C LEU A 157 -8.56 -2.79 -49.27
N SER A 158 -8.81 -3.03 -48.02
CA SER A 158 -9.35 -2.07 -47.05
C SER A 158 -8.28 -1.63 -46.09
N THR A 159 -8.32 -0.40 -45.62
CA THR A 159 -7.45 0.07 -44.52
C THR A 159 -8.25 0.13 -43.23
N VAL A 160 -7.69 -0.44 -42.16
CA VAL A 160 -8.16 -0.22 -40.81
C VAL A 160 -7.23 0.76 -40.14
N GLU A 161 -7.78 1.84 -39.63
CA GLU A 161 -7.08 2.83 -38.82
C GLU A 161 -7.53 2.70 -37.38
N VAL A 162 -6.57 2.57 -36.46
CA VAL A 162 -6.78 2.54 -35.02
C VAL A 162 -6.17 3.80 -34.42
N ARG A 163 -7.04 4.66 -33.91
CA ARG A 163 -6.66 5.91 -33.25
C ARG A 163 -6.76 5.74 -31.75
N VAL A 164 -5.62 5.76 -31.07
CA VAL A 164 -5.53 5.70 -29.61
C VAL A 164 -5.38 7.12 -29.10
N GLU A 165 -6.35 7.59 -28.35
CA GLU A 165 -6.36 8.91 -27.71
C GLU A 165 -6.10 8.76 -26.21
N GLY A 166 -5.44 9.77 -25.60
CA GLY A 166 -5.07 9.78 -24.19
C GLY A 166 -3.70 9.17 -23.89
N SER A 167 -2.98 8.68 -24.92
CA SER A 167 -1.62 8.16 -24.74
C SER A 167 -0.81 8.22 -26.05
N ASP A 168 0.44 8.64 -25.96
CA ASP A 168 1.48 8.53 -26.98
C ASP A 168 2.50 7.41 -26.69
N ARG A 169 2.28 6.65 -25.61
CA ARG A 169 3.18 5.59 -25.10
C ARG A 169 2.72 4.17 -25.45
N VAL A 170 1.83 4.03 -26.43
CA VAL A 170 1.49 2.71 -26.95
C VAL A 170 2.61 2.27 -27.88
N ASP A 171 3.32 1.20 -27.54
CA ASP A 171 4.51 0.74 -28.25
C ASP A 171 4.17 0.13 -29.61
N GLY A 172 3.00 -0.46 -29.77
CA GLY A 172 2.54 -1.07 -31.00
C GLY A 172 1.08 -1.46 -30.94
N ALA A 173 0.57 -1.88 -32.08
CA ALA A 173 -0.74 -2.49 -32.20
C ALA A 173 -0.67 -3.73 -33.10
N ARG A 174 -1.46 -4.75 -32.74
CA ARG A 174 -1.64 -5.95 -33.57
C ARG A 174 -3.12 -6.17 -33.79
N MET A 175 -3.46 -6.53 -35.01
CA MET A 175 -4.82 -6.97 -35.32
C MET A 175 -4.86 -8.49 -35.35
N GLU A 176 -5.77 -9.05 -34.58
CA GLU A 176 -5.82 -10.47 -34.30
C GLU A 176 -6.96 -11.13 -35.06
N ASN A 177 -6.67 -12.35 -35.56
CA ASN A 177 -7.62 -13.23 -36.21
C ASN A 177 -8.25 -12.62 -37.49
N VAL A 178 -7.46 -11.93 -38.31
CA VAL A 178 -7.90 -11.36 -39.60
C VAL A 178 -7.64 -12.30 -40.75
N LYS A 179 -8.53 -12.29 -41.75
CA LYS A 179 -8.28 -12.95 -43.05
C LYS A 179 -7.17 -12.19 -43.75
N TYR A 180 -6.22 -12.91 -44.37
CA TYR A 180 -5.02 -12.29 -44.93
C TYR A 180 -4.78 -12.56 -46.39
N GLY A 181 -5.43 -13.54 -46.99
CA GLY A 181 -5.29 -13.91 -48.39
C GLY A 181 -6.49 -13.46 -49.26
N SER A 182 -6.24 -13.15 -50.49
CA SER A 182 -7.26 -12.84 -51.49
C SER A 182 -6.85 -13.28 -52.88
N ARG A 183 -7.84 -13.55 -53.75
CA ARG A 183 -7.67 -13.78 -55.15
C ARG A 183 -8.51 -12.77 -55.94
N PHE A 184 -7.89 -12.21 -56.94
CA PHE A 184 -8.47 -11.14 -57.77
C PHE A 184 -8.63 -11.61 -59.22
N ASN A 185 -9.84 -11.49 -59.74
CA ASN A 185 -10.11 -11.67 -61.15
C ASN A 185 -10.03 -10.30 -61.81
N LEU A 186 -8.96 -10.06 -62.58
CA LEU A 186 -8.73 -8.75 -63.21
C LEU A 186 -9.72 -8.46 -64.31
N LEU A 187 -10.27 -9.49 -64.99
CA LEU A 187 -11.26 -9.32 -66.06
C LEU A 187 -12.60 -8.78 -65.56
N THR A 188 -13.02 -9.26 -64.37
CA THR A 188 -14.33 -8.94 -63.80
C THR A 188 -14.26 -7.96 -62.64
N GLY A 189 -13.04 -7.68 -62.14
CA GLY A 189 -12.83 -6.91 -60.92
C GLY A 189 -13.27 -7.62 -59.63
N LYS A 190 -13.70 -8.90 -59.70
CA LYS A 190 -14.18 -9.64 -58.54
C LYS A 190 -13.03 -10.06 -57.64
N THR A 191 -13.23 -9.86 -56.34
CA THR A 191 -12.31 -10.30 -55.30
C THR A 191 -12.92 -11.44 -54.48
N VAL A 192 -12.13 -12.47 -54.14
CA VAL A 192 -12.50 -13.54 -53.22
C VAL A 192 -11.48 -13.55 -52.08
N THR A 193 -11.95 -13.26 -50.88
CA THR A 193 -11.12 -13.30 -49.69
C THR A 193 -11.06 -14.75 -49.16
N ASP A 194 -9.86 -15.26 -48.88
CA ASP A 194 -9.62 -16.59 -48.33
C ASP A 194 -10.04 -16.67 -46.87
N GLU A 195 -10.40 -17.87 -46.41
CA GLU A 195 -10.83 -18.08 -45.02
C GLU A 195 -9.67 -18.20 -44.00
N THR A 196 -8.44 -18.33 -44.50
CA THR A 196 -7.23 -18.40 -43.65
C THR A 196 -7.04 -17.10 -42.87
N ARG A 197 -6.73 -17.27 -41.59
CA ARG A 197 -6.63 -16.15 -40.64
C ARG A 197 -5.26 -16.10 -39.98
N GLY A 198 -4.84 -14.91 -39.59
CA GLY A 198 -3.58 -14.65 -38.88
C GLY A 198 -3.66 -13.41 -38.01
N SER A 199 -2.56 -13.12 -37.36
CA SER A 199 -2.38 -11.96 -36.49
C SER A 199 -1.16 -11.17 -36.92
N TYR A 200 -1.32 -9.90 -37.19
CA TYR A 200 -0.30 -9.08 -37.83
C TYR A 200 -0.11 -7.76 -37.11
N ALA A 201 1.14 -7.30 -37.01
CA ALA A 201 1.45 -5.98 -36.48
C ALA A 201 0.96 -4.89 -37.44
N MET A 202 0.54 -3.78 -36.87
CA MET A 202 0.07 -2.59 -37.58
C MET A 202 1.19 -1.56 -37.69
N TYR A 203 1.21 -0.82 -38.78
CA TYR A 203 2.12 0.29 -38.98
C TYR A 203 1.75 1.47 -38.08
N ARG A 204 2.72 2.00 -37.31
CA ARG A 204 2.56 3.24 -36.56
C ARG A 204 2.62 4.42 -37.53
N TYR A 205 1.46 4.90 -37.97
CA TYR A 205 1.33 5.96 -38.94
C TYR A 205 1.72 7.34 -38.40
N SER A 206 1.31 7.65 -37.16
CA SER A 206 1.69 8.89 -36.47
C SER A 206 1.62 8.71 -34.96
N SER A 207 2.40 9.53 -34.21
CA SER A 207 2.35 9.60 -32.78
C SER A 207 2.71 11.02 -32.33
N GLY A 208 2.00 11.53 -31.32
CA GLY A 208 2.23 12.83 -30.71
C GLY A 208 0.95 13.45 -30.14
N ASN A 209 1.09 14.44 -29.24
CA ASN A 209 -0.03 15.12 -28.59
C ASN A 209 -1.03 14.17 -27.93
N LEU A 210 -0.52 13.14 -27.20
CA LEU A 210 -1.33 12.08 -26.56
C LEU A 210 -2.22 11.31 -27.53
N THR A 211 -1.85 11.24 -28.81
CA THR A 211 -2.56 10.47 -29.83
C THR A 211 -1.58 9.61 -30.62
N THR A 212 -1.86 8.33 -30.74
CA THR A 212 -1.12 7.41 -31.61
C THR A 212 -2.07 6.79 -32.62
N VAL A 213 -1.68 6.81 -33.90
CA VAL A 213 -2.47 6.25 -35.00
C VAL A 213 -1.72 5.06 -35.58
N PHE A 214 -2.41 3.94 -35.67
CA PHE A 214 -1.92 2.72 -36.34
C PHE A 214 -2.78 2.45 -37.58
N ARG A 215 -2.15 1.96 -38.64
CA ARG A 215 -2.83 1.56 -39.88
C ARG A 215 -2.45 0.13 -40.26
N MET A 216 -3.40 -0.55 -40.88
CA MET A 216 -3.20 -1.87 -41.43
C MET A 216 -4.09 -2.04 -42.68
N THR A 217 -3.52 -2.56 -43.73
CA THR A 217 -4.25 -2.95 -44.96
C THR A 217 -4.65 -4.42 -44.83
N ILE A 218 -5.93 -4.71 -45.09
CA ILE A 218 -6.50 -6.07 -44.99
C ILE A 218 -7.44 -6.34 -46.16
N PRO A 219 -7.65 -7.63 -46.53
CA PRO A 219 -8.73 -8.01 -47.41
C PRO A 219 -10.10 -7.57 -46.86
N ALA A 220 -11.02 -7.21 -47.76
CA ALA A 220 -12.39 -6.89 -47.37
C ALA A 220 -13.05 -8.07 -46.67
N GLN A 221 -13.52 -7.82 -45.44
CA GLN A 221 -14.08 -8.84 -44.58
C GLN A 221 -14.95 -8.22 -43.47
N THR A 222 -15.75 -9.06 -42.81
CA THR A 222 -16.44 -8.64 -41.59
C THR A 222 -15.55 -8.94 -40.38
N LEU A 223 -15.22 -7.90 -39.63
CA LEU A 223 -14.55 -7.96 -38.35
C LEU A 223 -15.63 -8.06 -37.28
N THR A 224 -15.64 -9.17 -36.53
CA THR A 224 -16.67 -9.45 -35.51
C THR A 224 -16.18 -9.15 -34.11
N THR A 225 -17.07 -8.66 -33.27
CA THR A 225 -16.79 -8.39 -31.85
C THR A 225 -16.40 -9.64 -31.05
N THR A 226 -16.75 -10.82 -31.55
CA THR A 226 -16.49 -12.10 -30.88
C THR A 226 -15.12 -12.69 -31.20
N SER A 227 -14.66 -12.55 -32.46
CA SER A 227 -13.46 -13.24 -32.94
C SER A 227 -12.28 -12.32 -33.24
N ASN A 228 -12.52 -11.06 -33.59
CA ASN A 228 -11.48 -10.11 -33.91
C ASN A 228 -11.23 -9.17 -32.73
N TYR A 229 -9.98 -8.86 -32.46
CA TYR A 229 -9.58 -7.87 -31.47
C TYR A 229 -8.26 -7.21 -31.85
N ILE A 230 -8.00 -6.09 -31.21
CA ILE A 230 -6.75 -5.34 -31.35
C ILE A 230 -6.00 -5.51 -30.03
N THR A 231 -4.74 -5.94 -30.11
CA THR A 231 -3.82 -5.92 -28.98
C THR A 231 -2.96 -4.66 -29.09
N LEU A 232 -3.10 -3.76 -28.14
CA LEU A 232 -2.16 -2.65 -27.97
C LEU A 232 -1.01 -3.17 -27.08
N THR A 233 0.23 -3.06 -27.58
CA THR A 233 1.41 -3.44 -26.83
C THR A 233 1.87 -2.27 -25.95
N GLY A 234 2.18 -2.56 -24.70
CA GLY A 234 2.57 -1.60 -23.69
C GLY A 234 2.76 -2.30 -22.35
N THR A 235 2.67 -1.58 -21.27
CA THR A 235 2.78 -2.16 -19.93
C THR A 235 1.56 -1.76 -19.09
N PRO A 236 0.57 -2.66 -18.91
CA PRO A 236 0.40 -4.00 -19.53
C PRO A 236 -0.18 -3.94 -20.96
N ASP A 237 -0.08 -5.06 -21.72
CA ASP A 237 -0.77 -5.21 -22.99
C ASP A 237 -2.29 -5.15 -22.81
N MET A 238 -2.97 -4.45 -23.72
CA MET A 238 -4.42 -4.30 -23.72
C MET A 238 -5.07 -4.98 -24.91
N LYS A 239 -6.06 -5.82 -24.66
CA LYS A 239 -6.90 -6.45 -25.69
C LYS A 239 -8.23 -5.71 -25.80
N LEU A 240 -8.48 -5.16 -26.98
CA LEU A 240 -9.64 -4.33 -27.26
C LEU A 240 -10.51 -4.96 -28.35
N ARG A 241 -11.81 -4.94 -28.16
CA ARG A 241 -12.81 -5.42 -29.14
C ARG A 241 -13.67 -4.25 -29.57
N GLY A 242 -14.14 -4.30 -30.81
CA GLY A 242 -15.16 -3.37 -31.27
C GLY A 242 -16.45 -3.52 -30.47
N THR A 243 -17.25 -2.47 -30.41
CA THR A 243 -18.58 -2.49 -29.78
C THR A 243 -19.66 -3.04 -30.71
N SER A 244 -19.39 -3.09 -32.02
CA SER A 244 -20.24 -3.67 -33.06
C SER A 244 -19.37 -4.34 -34.14
N ASP A 245 -19.97 -5.27 -34.85
CA ASP A 245 -19.33 -5.85 -36.03
C ASP A 245 -19.17 -4.79 -37.12
N MET A 246 -18.06 -4.84 -37.87
CA MET A 246 -17.72 -3.90 -38.92
C MET A 246 -17.35 -4.65 -40.20
N THR A 247 -18.04 -4.37 -41.29
CA THR A 247 -17.66 -4.87 -42.60
C THR A 247 -16.77 -3.85 -43.30
N THR A 248 -15.57 -4.30 -43.69
CA THR A 248 -14.61 -3.45 -44.41
C THR A 248 -14.85 -3.52 -45.90
N GLU A 249 -14.64 -2.39 -46.57
CA GLU A 249 -14.84 -2.24 -48.01
C GLU A 249 -13.53 -1.87 -48.71
N PRO A 250 -13.28 -2.36 -49.94
CA PRO A 250 -12.09 -2.03 -50.71
C PRO A 250 -11.97 -0.51 -50.94
N GLY A 251 -10.74 0.00 -50.88
CA GLY A 251 -10.44 1.41 -51.11
C GLY A 251 -10.97 2.36 -50.01
N ARG A 252 -11.42 1.83 -48.86
CA ARG A 252 -11.94 2.61 -47.74
C ARG A 252 -11.04 2.51 -46.51
N ILE A 253 -10.99 3.60 -45.73
CA ILE A 253 -10.41 3.62 -44.38
C ILE A 253 -11.54 3.45 -43.38
N HIS A 254 -11.41 2.45 -42.53
CA HIS A 254 -12.33 2.11 -41.45
C HIS A 254 -11.69 2.43 -40.13
N ASN A 255 -12.34 3.28 -39.33
CA ASN A 255 -11.73 3.85 -38.13
C ASN A 255 -12.21 3.18 -36.85
N TYR A 256 -11.27 2.81 -36.00
CA TYR A 256 -11.49 2.51 -34.60
C TYR A 256 -10.90 3.64 -33.77
N ARG A 257 -11.68 4.16 -32.81
CA ARG A 257 -11.22 5.11 -31.81
C ARG A 257 -11.18 4.43 -30.46
N ILE A 258 -10.07 4.60 -29.76
CA ILE A 258 -9.80 4.03 -28.45
C ILE A 258 -9.41 5.19 -27.53
N ASP A 259 -10.21 5.44 -26.51
CA ASP A 259 -9.87 6.37 -25.43
C ASP A 259 -9.05 5.62 -24.38
N TYR A 260 -7.73 5.80 -24.41
CA TYR A 260 -6.82 5.19 -23.44
C TYR A 260 -6.91 5.94 -22.12
N LYS A 261 -7.31 5.25 -21.08
CA LYS A 261 -7.41 5.83 -19.74
C LYS A 261 -6.53 5.06 -18.78
N ILE A 262 -5.81 5.79 -17.95
CA ILE A 262 -5.00 5.29 -16.85
C ILE A 262 -5.90 5.12 -15.63
N ARG A 263 -5.77 4.01 -14.96
CA ARG A 263 -6.58 3.68 -13.78
C ARG A 263 -5.86 4.09 -12.48
N ILE A 264 -6.51 4.95 -11.72
CA ILE A 264 -6.11 5.24 -10.35
C ILE A 264 -7.04 4.47 -9.41
N THR A 265 -6.48 3.52 -8.71
CA THR A 265 -7.17 2.73 -7.68
C THR A 265 -6.85 3.29 -6.31
N VAL A 266 -7.85 3.45 -5.46
CA VAL A 266 -7.69 3.82 -4.06
C VAL A 266 -8.27 2.69 -3.22
N LEU A 267 -7.45 2.11 -2.35
CA LEU A 267 -7.91 1.09 -1.42
C LEU A 267 -8.74 1.73 -0.31
N ASP A 268 -9.70 0.99 0.24
CA ASP A 268 -10.60 1.48 1.27
C ASP A 268 -10.26 0.94 2.65
N TYR A 269 -10.37 1.82 3.64
CA TYR A 269 -10.42 1.45 5.05
C TYR A 269 -11.54 2.25 5.76
N PRO A 270 -12.82 1.84 5.61
CA PRO A 270 -13.99 2.62 6.04
C PRO A 270 -14.03 2.94 7.53
N GLN A 271 -13.38 2.14 8.38
CA GLN A 271 -13.28 2.40 9.81
C GLN A 271 -12.46 3.67 10.09
N GLY A 272 -11.39 3.89 9.33
CA GLY A 272 -10.50 5.04 9.49
C GLY A 272 -11.00 6.31 8.84
N GLY A 273 -11.71 6.17 7.70
CA GLY A 273 -12.20 7.31 6.94
C GLY A 273 -12.80 6.92 5.59
N SER A 274 -13.03 7.91 4.74
CA SER A 274 -13.45 7.72 3.36
C SER A 274 -12.48 8.39 2.40
N THR A 275 -12.49 7.95 1.15
CA THR A 275 -11.58 8.45 0.11
C THR A 275 -12.34 8.88 -1.13
N THR A 276 -11.74 9.78 -1.92
CA THR A 276 -12.18 10.17 -3.25
C THR A 276 -11.00 10.25 -4.20
N GLY A 277 -11.26 10.31 -5.51
CA GLY A 277 -10.23 10.48 -6.54
C GLY A 277 -9.82 9.17 -7.24
N ALA A 278 -10.42 8.01 -6.90
CA ALA A 278 -10.30 6.81 -7.71
C ALA A 278 -11.04 6.99 -9.05
N GLY A 279 -10.52 6.43 -10.14
CA GLY A 279 -11.17 6.55 -11.44
C GLY A 279 -10.25 6.30 -12.61
N LEU A 280 -10.73 6.69 -13.80
CA LEU A 280 -10.01 6.66 -15.05
C LEU A 280 -9.65 8.08 -15.48
N TYR A 281 -8.40 8.29 -15.83
CA TYR A 281 -7.81 9.59 -16.12
C TYR A 281 -7.07 9.59 -17.46
N ASP A 282 -6.97 10.75 -18.10
CA ASP A 282 -6.09 10.94 -19.24
C ASP A 282 -4.63 11.00 -18.80
N MET A 283 -3.73 10.44 -19.61
CA MET A 283 -2.30 10.57 -19.39
C MET A 283 -1.89 12.06 -19.35
N GLY A 284 -1.02 12.42 -18.42
CA GLY A 284 -0.57 13.81 -18.23
C GLY A 284 -1.59 14.71 -17.52
N SER A 285 -2.81 14.22 -17.23
CA SER A 285 -3.77 14.96 -16.42
C SER A 285 -3.36 14.96 -14.95
N THR A 286 -3.95 15.84 -14.15
CA THR A 286 -3.74 15.86 -12.70
C THR A 286 -4.84 15.07 -12.00
N CYS A 287 -4.46 14.03 -11.25
CA CYS A 287 -5.35 13.37 -10.30
C CYS A 287 -5.15 13.96 -8.90
N THR A 288 -6.24 14.14 -8.19
CA THR A 288 -6.23 14.49 -6.76
C THR A 288 -7.01 13.46 -5.98
N VAL A 289 -6.32 12.74 -5.09
CA VAL A 289 -6.97 11.87 -4.11
C VAL A 289 -7.13 12.61 -2.80
N THR A 290 -8.25 12.37 -2.12
CA THR A 290 -8.54 13.02 -0.83
C THR A 290 -9.01 11.97 0.16
N ALA A 291 -8.49 12.03 1.40
CA ALA A 291 -8.92 11.23 2.53
C ALA A 291 -9.66 12.09 3.55
N SER A 292 -10.82 11.66 4.02
CA SER A 292 -11.44 12.15 5.24
C SER A 292 -11.07 11.23 6.41
N VAL A 293 -11.15 11.73 7.64
CA VAL A 293 -10.75 11.00 8.85
C VAL A 293 -11.92 10.89 9.80
N ASN A 294 -12.22 9.67 10.24
CA ASN A 294 -13.27 9.41 11.22
C ASN A 294 -12.80 9.73 12.65
N GLY A 295 -13.76 9.99 13.55
CA GLY A 295 -13.45 10.24 14.96
C GLY A 295 -12.65 9.09 15.60
N GLY A 296 -11.59 9.42 16.30
CA GLY A 296 -10.70 8.44 16.95
C GLY A 296 -9.55 7.94 16.08
N TYR A 297 -9.46 8.41 14.85
CA TYR A 297 -8.35 8.11 13.94
C TYR A 297 -7.55 9.37 13.60
N GLU A 298 -6.33 9.18 13.12
CA GLU A 298 -5.44 10.17 12.55
C GLU A 298 -5.00 9.68 11.18
N PHE A 299 -4.87 10.57 10.20
CA PHE A 299 -4.32 10.19 8.90
C PHE A 299 -2.82 9.93 9.03
N ALA A 300 -2.38 8.76 8.61
CA ALA A 300 -0.97 8.35 8.68
C ALA A 300 -0.24 8.49 7.34
N GLY A 301 -0.96 8.77 6.25
CA GLY A 301 -0.40 9.04 4.93
C GLY A 301 -1.02 8.23 3.81
N TRP A 302 -0.71 8.63 2.58
CA TRP A 302 -0.92 7.85 1.37
C TRP A 302 0.29 6.96 1.11
N TYR A 303 0.04 5.71 0.81
CA TYR A 303 1.06 4.70 0.51
C TYR A 303 0.86 4.09 -0.86
N GLU A 304 1.95 3.75 -1.51
CA GLU A 304 2.01 2.97 -2.76
C GLU A 304 3.12 1.94 -2.62
N ASP A 305 2.84 0.68 -2.88
CA ASP A 305 3.77 -0.45 -2.72
C ASP A 305 4.47 -0.47 -1.34
N GLY A 306 3.71 -0.13 -0.30
CA GLY A 306 4.21 -0.08 1.08
C GLY A 306 5.06 1.13 1.43
N ARG A 307 5.29 2.06 0.50
CA ARG A 307 6.07 3.30 0.72
C ARG A 307 5.14 4.51 0.82
N ILE A 308 5.47 5.44 1.70
CA ILE A 308 4.71 6.68 1.83
C ILE A 308 5.00 7.59 0.62
N VAL A 309 3.93 8.11 0.01
CA VAL A 309 3.98 9.05 -1.12
C VAL A 309 3.45 10.43 -0.76
N SER A 310 2.64 10.55 0.30
CA SER A 310 2.20 11.84 0.85
C SER A 310 1.73 11.70 2.30
N ASN A 311 2.03 12.70 3.13
CA ASN A 311 1.50 12.83 4.49
C ASN A 311 0.21 13.66 4.56
N ASP A 312 -0.14 14.35 3.48
CA ASP A 312 -1.31 15.22 3.44
C ASP A 312 -2.56 14.42 3.08
N THR A 313 -3.68 14.75 3.69
CA THR A 313 -4.98 14.14 3.36
C THR A 313 -5.41 14.40 1.91
N ARG A 314 -4.91 15.48 1.30
CA ARG A 314 -5.09 15.82 -0.11
C ARG A 314 -3.75 15.65 -0.84
N TYR A 315 -3.70 14.69 -1.77
CA TYR A 315 -2.52 14.41 -2.58
C TYR A 315 -2.83 14.55 -4.07
N SER A 316 -2.08 15.43 -4.75
CA SER A 316 -2.21 15.67 -6.18
C SER A 316 -0.94 15.24 -6.90
N PHE A 317 -1.10 14.58 -8.05
CA PHE A 317 0.01 14.10 -8.87
C PHE A 317 -0.38 14.06 -10.34
N GLU A 318 0.62 14.09 -11.21
CA GLU A 318 0.46 13.87 -12.65
C GLU A 318 0.24 12.39 -12.93
N VAL A 319 -0.75 12.06 -13.75
CA VAL A 319 -1.14 10.69 -14.10
C VAL A 319 -0.29 10.21 -15.26
N LEU A 320 0.69 9.35 -14.99
CA LEU A 320 1.62 8.82 -15.99
C LEU A 320 1.49 7.30 -16.19
N SER A 321 0.94 6.58 -15.22
CA SER A 321 0.72 5.13 -15.24
C SER A 321 -0.38 4.74 -14.26
N ASP A 322 -0.87 3.51 -14.35
CA ASP A 322 -1.77 2.95 -13.34
C ASP A 322 -1.11 2.99 -11.96
N ARG A 323 -1.90 3.40 -10.97
CA ARG A 323 -1.44 3.49 -9.57
C ARG A 323 -2.47 2.90 -8.62
N THR A 324 -1.98 2.28 -7.55
CA THR A 324 -2.81 1.82 -6.43
C THR A 324 -2.35 2.51 -5.16
N LEU A 325 -3.20 3.36 -4.62
CA LEU A 325 -2.92 4.14 -3.43
C LEU A 325 -3.68 3.57 -2.23
N GLU A 326 -2.97 3.41 -1.12
CA GLU A 326 -3.51 2.94 0.16
C GLU A 326 -3.54 4.10 1.15
N PRO A 327 -4.72 4.55 1.62
CA PRO A 327 -4.80 5.47 2.75
C PRO A 327 -4.51 4.69 4.03
N ARG A 328 -3.62 5.20 4.86
CA ARG A 328 -3.38 4.62 6.18
C ARG A 328 -3.87 5.55 7.27
N TYR A 329 -4.56 4.94 8.24
CA TYR A 329 -5.15 5.64 9.39
C TYR A 329 -4.65 5.00 10.67
N ARG A 330 -4.22 5.86 11.59
CA ARG A 330 -3.72 5.45 12.90
C ARG A 330 -4.79 5.63 13.95
N ASN A 331 -4.94 4.66 14.84
CA ASN A 331 -5.72 4.78 16.05
C ASN A 331 -4.98 4.18 17.25
N TYR A 332 -5.52 4.44 18.43
CA TYR A 332 -4.85 4.07 19.68
C TYR A 332 -5.78 3.24 20.55
N GLY A 333 -5.22 2.18 21.12
CA GLY A 333 -5.87 1.39 22.17
C GLY A 333 -6.02 2.17 23.49
N GLY A 334 -6.79 1.60 24.40
CA GLY A 334 -6.88 2.13 25.75
C GLY A 334 -5.54 2.02 26.49
N TRP A 335 -5.27 2.97 27.40
CA TRP A 335 -4.10 2.90 28.26
C TRP A 335 -4.19 1.72 29.24
N SER A 336 -3.07 1.04 29.46
CA SER A 336 -2.82 0.12 30.56
C SER A 336 -1.80 0.78 31.50
N VAL A 337 -2.05 0.72 32.82
CA VAL A 337 -1.17 1.29 33.84
C VAL A 337 -0.72 0.18 34.78
N THR A 338 0.55 0.16 35.12
CA THR A 338 1.14 -0.76 36.08
C THR A 338 1.82 0.01 37.19
N LEU A 339 1.82 -0.56 38.41
CA LEU A 339 2.54 -0.03 39.55
C LEU A 339 3.00 -1.20 40.44
N THR A 340 4.26 -1.20 40.82
CA THR A 340 4.83 -2.11 41.79
C THR A 340 5.68 -1.36 42.79
N ALA A 341 5.78 -1.87 44.02
CA ALA A 341 6.66 -1.37 45.06
C ALA A 341 7.77 -2.38 45.31
N ASN A 342 9.00 -1.92 45.40
CA ASN A 342 10.14 -2.78 45.67
C ASN A 342 11.13 -2.15 46.69
N PRO A 343 11.30 -2.73 47.88
CA PRO A 343 10.50 -3.82 48.44
C PRO A 343 9.08 -3.38 48.80
N SER A 344 8.12 -4.31 48.81
CA SER A 344 6.73 -4.06 49.23
C SER A 344 6.53 -4.23 50.73
N VAL A 345 7.49 -4.83 51.43
CA VAL A 345 7.52 -4.98 52.89
C VAL A 345 8.78 -4.33 53.45
N ILE A 346 8.61 -3.50 54.45
CA ILE A 346 9.68 -2.76 55.12
C ILE A 346 9.69 -3.20 56.62
N GLY A 347 10.86 -3.44 57.17
CA GLY A 347 11.02 -3.72 58.57
C GLY A 347 10.60 -2.54 59.45
N TRP A 348 10.36 -2.81 60.73
CA TRP A 348 9.88 -1.82 61.71
C TRP A 348 10.81 -0.60 61.89
N GLN A 349 12.12 -0.78 61.65
CA GLN A 349 13.10 0.33 61.72
C GLN A 349 12.90 1.38 60.65
N GLY A 350 12.05 1.10 59.64
CA GLY A 350 11.87 1.96 58.49
C GLY A 350 12.85 1.65 57.36
N GLY A 351 12.81 2.44 56.30
CA GLY A 351 13.64 2.23 55.12
C GLY A 351 13.13 2.97 53.90
N ARG A 352 13.47 2.45 52.71
CA ARG A 352 13.04 2.99 51.46
C ARG A 352 12.45 1.92 50.55
N SER A 353 11.45 2.28 49.80
CA SER A 353 10.87 1.47 48.72
C SER A 353 10.82 2.29 47.45
N SER A 354 11.11 1.68 46.31
CA SER A 354 10.97 2.29 44.99
C SER A 354 9.64 1.89 44.36
N LEU A 355 8.90 2.86 43.85
CA LEU A 355 7.71 2.65 43.04
C LEU A 355 8.10 2.58 41.55
N VAL A 356 7.84 1.44 40.93
CA VAL A 356 8.05 1.25 39.50
C VAL A 356 6.69 1.32 38.82
N ALA A 357 6.48 2.41 38.04
CA ALA A 357 5.23 2.69 37.37
C ALA A 357 5.44 2.75 35.85
N GLY A 358 4.51 2.23 35.07
CA GLY A 358 4.50 2.29 33.62
C GLY A 358 3.08 2.48 33.09
N ALA A 359 2.98 3.17 31.96
CA ALA A 359 1.76 3.22 31.18
C ALA A 359 2.07 2.90 29.73
N SER A 360 1.20 2.12 29.08
CA SER A 360 1.34 1.76 27.68
C SER A 360 -0.01 1.62 27.00
N ARG A 361 -0.02 1.88 25.66
CA ARG A 361 -1.16 1.60 24.79
C ARG A 361 -0.69 1.11 23.43
N GLY A 362 -1.48 0.24 22.79
CA GLY A 362 -1.23 -0.18 21.42
C GLY A 362 -1.45 0.96 20.42
N VAL A 363 -0.63 1.02 19.39
CA VAL A 363 -0.80 1.87 18.20
C VAL A 363 -1.14 0.94 17.04
N PHE A 364 -2.22 1.25 16.32
CA PHE A 364 -2.72 0.44 15.22
C PHE A 364 -2.77 1.30 13.95
N VAL A 365 -2.38 0.70 12.83
CA VAL A 365 -2.52 1.31 11.50
C VAL A 365 -3.38 0.40 10.65
N ASN A 366 -4.47 0.93 10.12
CA ASN A 366 -5.50 0.15 9.41
C ASN A 366 -5.90 -1.13 10.17
N GLY A 367 -6.03 -1.02 11.51
CA GLY A 367 -6.42 -2.14 12.38
C GLY A 367 -5.31 -3.14 12.71
N VAL A 368 -4.13 -3.01 12.13
CA VAL A 368 -2.98 -3.86 12.41
C VAL A 368 -2.10 -3.20 13.48
N ALA A 369 -1.68 -3.97 14.49
CA ALA A 369 -0.78 -3.47 15.52
C ALA A 369 0.59 -3.12 14.89
N GLU A 370 1.01 -1.88 15.07
CA GLU A 370 2.28 -1.38 14.54
C GLU A 370 3.34 -1.33 15.65
N ASN A 371 3.01 -0.69 16.78
CA ASN A 371 3.93 -0.50 17.89
C ASN A 371 3.16 -0.27 19.22
N THR A 372 3.89 0.07 20.27
CA THR A 372 3.35 0.43 21.59
C THR A 372 3.83 1.83 21.96
N GLN A 373 2.90 2.70 22.31
CA GLN A 373 3.20 3.99 22.90
C GLN A 373 3.32 3.84 24.41
N THR A 374 4.36 4.41 25.03
CA THR A 374 4.60 4.42 26.48
C THR A 374 4.50 5.82 27.05
N ALA A 375 4.18 5.89 28.33
CA ALA A 375 4.15 7.15 29.08
C ALA A 375 4.53 6.91 30.55
N VAL A 376 4.90 8.00 31.24
CA VAL A 376 5.18 7.97 32.68
C VAL A 376 3.90 8.37 33.43
N PRO A 377 3.32 7.46 34.23
CA PRO A 377 2.16 7.79 35.07
C PRO A 377 2.50 8.78 36.17
N SER A 378 1.52 9.57 36.58
CA SER A 378 1.63 10.37 37.79
C SER A 378 1.47 9.47 39.02
N LEU A 379 2.33 9.67 40.04
CA LEU A 379 2.27 8.93 41.30
C LEU A 379 1.63 9.80 42.39
N SER A 380 0.83 9.17 43.24
CA SER A 380 0.21 9.80 44.41
C SER A 380 0.04 8.77 45.53
N GLY A 381 -0.09 9.25 46.73
CA GLY A 381 -0.24 8.46 47.95
C GLY A 381 0.65 8.98 49.05
N GLY A 382 0.47 8.46 50.22
CA GLY A 382 1.20 8.82 51.44
C GLY A 382 0.29 8.76 52.66
N ALA A 383 0.88 8.47 53.80
CA ALA A 383 0.23 8.45 55.09
C ALA A 383 1.28 8.79 56.15
N GLU A 384 0.87 8.93 57.40
CA GLU A 384 1.82 9.10 58.50
C GLU A 384 2.88 7.99 58.49
N GLY A 385 4.14 8.40 58.44
CA GLY A 385 5.27 7.48 58.33
C GLY A 385 5.61 6.97 56.96
N PHE A 386 4.87 7.37 55.88
CA PHE A 386 5.14 7.01 54.49
C PHE A 386 5.19 8.27 53.65
N LEU A 387 6.37 8.71 53.27
CA LEU A 387 6.58 9.93 52.48
C LEU A 387 7.02 9.60 51.08
N LEU A 388 6.19 9.97 50.07
CA LEU A 388 6.51 9.84 48.67
C LEU A 388 7.27 11.09 48.15
N SER A 389 8.41 10.87 47.55
CA SER A 389 9.19 11.90 46.83
C SER A 389 9.68 11.35 45.49
N GLY A 390 9.16 11.88 44.38
CA GLY A 390 9.39 11.29 43.07
C GLY A 390 8.81 9.88 42.98
N ASN A 391 9.65 8.90 42.77
CA ASN A 391 9.29 7.46 42.77
C ASN A 391 9.78 6.71 44.02
N THR A 392 10.30 7.42 45.02
CA THR A 392 10.83 6.81 46.23
C THR A 392 9.91 7.10 47.42
N VAL A 393 9.57 6.06 48.15
CA VAL A 393 8.84 6.14 49.41
C VAL A 393 9.83 5.96 50.54
N THR A 394 9.95 6.98 51.38
CA THR A 394 10.70 6.89 52.64
C THR A 394 9.75 6.51 53.75
N VAL A 395 10.06 5.42 54.49
CA VAL A 395 9.23 4.90 55.57
C VAL A 395 9.98 5.13 56.88
N SER A 396 9.37 5.87 57.80
CA SER A 396 9.92 6.12 59.13
C SER A 396 9.76 4.90 60.03
N GLU A 397 10.48 4.89 61.19
CA GLU A 397 10.35 3.83 62.20
C GLU A 397 8.88 3.65 62.63
N ASN A 398 8.47 2.39 62.82
CA ASN A 398 7.18 2.02 63.39
C ASN A 398 7.35 1.58 64.85
N PRO A 399 7.14 2.47 65.85
CA PRO A 399 7.27 2.10 67.24
C PRO A 399 6.12 1.23 67.72
N SER A 400 5.07 1.04 66.93
CA SER A 400 3.92 0.20 67.29
C SER A 400 4.28 -1.29 67.15
N GLY A 401 3.75 -2.11 68.00
CA GLY A 401 3.83 -3.57 67.86
C GLY A 401 2.99 -4.15 66.73
N SER A 402 2.17 -3.33 66.10
CA SER A 402 1.31 -3.71 64.96
C SER A 402 1.87 -3.21 63.63
N SER A 403 1.73 -3.99 62.59
CA SER A 403 2.06 -3.56 61.20
C SER A 403 1.15 -2.42 60.75
N ARG A 404 1.67 -1.58 59.84
CA ARG A 404 0.92 -0.53 59.17
C ARG A 404 1.17 -0.58 57.66
N SER A 405 0.26 -0.05 56.85
CA SER A 405 0.41 -0.06 55.38
C SER A 405 -0.07 1.25 54.77
N CYS A 406 0.45 1.54 53.57
CA CYS A 406 0.04 2.67 52.77
C CYS A 406 -0.14 2.24 51.30
N VAL A 407 -1.22 2.73 50.67
CA VAL A 407 -1.52 2.47 49.26
C VAL A 407 -1.05 3.65 48.42
N PHE A 408 -0.30 3.37 47.37
CA PHE A 408 0.14 4.31 46.38
C PHE A 408 -0.60 4.03 45.08
N THR A 409 -0.85 5.09 44.29
CA THR A 409 -1.61 5.02 43.05
C THR A 409 -0.81 5.66 41.92
N ALA A 410 -0.70 4.95 40.81
CA ALA A 410 -0.24 5.47 39.54
C ALA A 410 -1.44 5.78 38.64
N ARG A 411 -1.44 6.93 37.94
CA ARG A 411 -2.55 7.35 37.02
C ARG A 411 -2.04 7.84 35.69
N HIS A 412 -2.66 7.40 34.61
CA HIS A 412 -2.43 7.91 33.27
C HIS A 412 -3.62 7.63 32.35
N GLY A 413 -4.01 8.60 31.50
CA GLY A 413 -5.04 8.40 30.47
C GLY A 413 -6.38 7.84 31.00
N GLY A 414 -6.82 8.27 32.20
CA GLY A 414 -8.06 7.80 32.84
C GLY A 414 -7.96 6.40 33.46
N ARG A 415 -6.79 5.77 33.45
CA ARG A 415 -6.53 4.46 34.09
C ARG A 415 -5.65 4.61 35.32
N SER A 416 -5.75 3.64 36.23
CA SER A 416 -4.94 3.64 37.44
C SER A 416 -4.54 2.22 37.84
N ALA A 417 -3.40 2.13 38.55
CA ALA A 417 -2.94 0.95 39.23
C ALA A 417 -2.51 1.30 40.66
N THR A 418 -2.56 0.36 41.57
CA THR A 418 -2.19 0.58 42.97
C THR A 418 -1.13 -0.41 43.41
N ALA A 419 -0.28 0.02 44.34
CA ALA A 419 0.66 -0.82 45.06
C ALA A 419 0.61 -0.48 46.54
N THR A 420 0.70 -1.50 47.40
CA THR A 420 0.72 -1.35 48.85
C THR A 420 2.12 -1.59 49.36
N ILE A 421 2.58 -0.70 50.25
CA ILE A 421 3.78 -0.92 51.07
C ILE A 421 3.31 -1.21 52.49
N THR A 422 3.74 -2.34 53.02
CA THR A 422 3.46 -2.76 54.40
C THR A 422 4.72 -2.61 55.21
N GLN A 423 4.60 -2.00 56.38
CA GLN A 423 5.69 -1.95 57.35
C GLN A 423 5.36 -2.88 58.54
N GLU A 424 6.32 -3.68 58.92
CA GLU A 424 6.19 -4.55 60.09
C GLU A 424 6.06 -3.74 61.37
N GLY A 425 5.42 -4.32 62.37
CA GLY A 425 5.40 -3.78 63.73
C GLY A 425 6.69 -4.08 64.48
N SER A 426 7.05 -3.23 65.45
CA SER A 426 8.16 -3.47 66.31
C SER A 426 7.98 -4.78 67.10
N PRO A 427 9.03 -5.57 67.23
CA PRO A 427 8.94 -6.78 68.03
C PRO A 427 8.57 -6.42 69.50
N VAL A 428 7.62 -7.16 70.06
CA VAL A 428 7.16 -7.01 71.48
C VAL A 428 7.70 -8.16 72.33
N SER A 429 8.36 -7.77 73.37
CA SER A 429 8.90 -8.74 74.40
C SER A 429 8.48 -8.31 75.77
N TYR A 430 8.11 -9.27 76.62
CA TYR A 430 7.70 -9.06 77.99
C TYR A 430 8.76 -9.55 78.92
N TYR A 431 8.96 -8.81 80.01
CA TYR A 431 9.94 -9.10 81.02
C TYR A 431 9.26 -9.04 82.40
N PHE A 432 9.29 -10.18 83.13
CA PHE A 432 8.74 -10.31 84.49
C PHE A 432 9.61 -11.29 85.27
N SER A 433 10.39 -10.75 86.20
CA SER A 433 11.37 -11.55 87.00
C SER A 433 11.68 -10.90 88.31
N TYR A 434 12.24 -11.69 89.24
CA TYR A 434 12.94 -11.15 90.38
C TYR A 434 14.29 -10.54 89.99
N ALA A 435 14.98 -9.83 90.92
CA ALA A 435 16.24 -9.14 90.64
C ALA A 435 17.37 -10.09 90.20
N ASP A 436 17.36 -11.33 90.58
CA ASP A 436 18.28 -12.39 90.14
C ASP A 436 17.97 -12.98 88.79
N GLY A 437 16.91 -12.46 88.12
CA GLY A 437 16.40 -12.96 86.82
C GLY A 437 15.52 -14.20 86.96
N GLY A 438 15.30 -14.73 88.17
CA GLY A 438 14.49 -15.91 88.45
C GLY A 438 12.99 -15.65 88.38
N THR A 439 12.22 -16.73 88.22
CA THR A 439 10.74 -16.73 88.19
C THR A 439 10.16 -17.24 89.54
N SER A 440 11.01 -17.60 90.47
CA SER A 440 10.64 -18.04 91.87
C SER A 440 11.57 -17.41 92.86
N HIS A 441 11.02 -17.00 93.98
CA HIS A 441 11.78 -16.52 95.17
C HIS A 441 11.27 -17.20 96.37
N SER A 442 12.19 -17.52 97.32
CA SER A 442 11.83 -18.17 98.58
C SER A 442 12.50 -17.44 99.71
N GLU A 443 11.69 -16.98 100.70
CA GLU A 443 12.16 -16.26 101.86
C GLU A 443 11.85 -17.06 103.13
N ARG A 444 12.80 -17.04 104.10
CA ARG A 444 12.62 -17.64 105.41
C ARG A 444 12.46 -16.56 106.45
N VAL A 445 11.39 -16.62 107.20
CA VAL A 445 11.05 -15.56 108.14
C VAL A 445 10.79 -16.10 109.54
N GLU A 446 10.86 -15.25 110.55
CA GLU A 446 10.62 -15.55 111.95
C GLU A 446 9.12 -15.79 112.20
N SER A 447 8.78 -16.33 113.36
CA SER A 447 7.41 -16.66 113.77
C SER A 447 6.52 -15.44 114.04
N SER A 448 7.10 -14.30 114.39
CA SER A 448 6.40 -13.04 114.58
C SER A 448 5.99 -12.45 113.23
N SER A 449 4.96 -11.59 113.18
CA SER A 449 4.62 -10.80 112.01
C SER A 449 5.80 -9.92 111.60
N GLY A 450 5.94 -9.66 110.26
CA GLY A 450 7.03 -8.85 109.77
C GLY A 450 6.86 -8.52 108.31
N SER A 451 7.91 -7.98 107.76
CA SER A 451 7.95 -7.67 106.32
C SER A 451 9.35 -7.77 105.74
N PHE A 452 9.42 -7.99 104.41
CA PHE A 452 10.67 -7.98 103.68
C PHE A 452 10.38 -7.34 102.27
N ILE A 453 11.42 -7.03 101.53
CA ILE A 453 11.33 -6.42 100.20
C ILE A 453 11.75 -7.45 99.20
N VAL A 454 11.02 -7.49 98.06
CA VAL A 454 11.38 -8.24 96.87
C VAL A 454 11.47 -7.26 95.68
N ASP A 455 12.56 -7.30 94.97
CA ASP A 455 12.71 -6.48 93.78
C ASP A 455 12.18 -7.23 92.61
N ILE A 456 11.15 -6.63 91.97
CA ILE A 456 10.43 -7.20 90.82
C ILE A 456 10.60 -6.28 89.60
N THR A 457 11.12 -6.86 88.57
CA THR A 457 11.19 -6.23 87.22
C THR A 457 9.95 -6.61 86.47
N SER A 458 9.15 -5.59 86.03
CA SER A 458 7.94 -5.80 85.26
C SER A 458 7.83 -4.72 84.19
N TYR A 459 8.09 -5.10 82.93
CA TYR A 459 7.93 -4.19 81.76
C TYR A 459 7.71 -4.98 80.47
N LYS A 460 7.20 -4.25 79.44
CA LYS A 460 7.28 -4.68 78.06
C LYS A 460 8.23 -3.80 77.29
N LYS A 461 8.91 -4.37 76.30
CA LYS A 461 9.73 -3.69 75.29
C LYS A 461 9.07 -3.81 73.93
N THR A 462 8.84 -2.68 73.29
CA THR A 462 8.35 -2.63 71.94
C THR A 462 9.39 -1.85 71.12
N GLY A 463 10.12 -2.55 70.22
CA GLY A 463 11.27 -1.96 69.53
C GLY A 463 12.31 -1.43 70.55
N ASN A 464 12.54 -0.11 70.54
CA ASN A 464 13.46 0.56 71.42
C ASN A 464 12.78 1.17 72.68
N SER A 465 11.47 1.13 72.76
CA SER A 465 10.69 1.72 73.84
C SER A 465 10.40 0.70 74.93
N THR A 466 10.45 1.14 76.21
CA THR A 466 10.15 0.31 77.42
C THR A 466 8.96 0.94 78.12
N LYS A 467 7.99 0.13 78.52
CA LYS A 467 6.83 0.53 79.28
C LYS A 467 6.70 -0.39 80.50
N ALA A 468 6.71 0.20 81.71
CA ALA A 468 6.42 -0.56 82.93
C ALA A 468 5.00 -1.14 82.87
N LEU A 469 4.86 -2.38 83.36
CA LEU A 469 3.58 -3.07 83.39
C LEU A 469 3.16 -3.34 84.82
N SER A 470 1.87 -3.20 85.08
CA SER A 470 1.25 -3.58 86.39
C SER A 470 1.19 -5.09 86.52
N TRP A 471 1.14 -5.53 87.72
CA TRP A 471 0.98 -6.91 88.10
C TRP A 471 0.12 -7.02 89.39
N SER A 472 -0.49 -8.13 89.59
CA SER A 472 -1.33 -8.45 90.76
C SER A 472 -0.78 -9.65 91.51
N ALA A 473 -1.13 -9.75 92.73
CA ALA A 473 -0.70 -10.85 93.61
C ALA A 473 -1.93 -11.60 94.14
N SER A 474 -1.86 -12.91 94.10
CA SER A 474 -2.88 -13.78 94.76
C SER A 474 -2.22 -15.00 95.37
N GLY A 475 -2.67 -15.39 96.58
CA GLY A 475 -2.07 -16.53 97.29
C GLY A 475 -2.64 -16.69 98.66
N ASP A 476 -1.82 -17.27 99.54
CA ASP A 476 -2.17 -17.53 100.91
C ASP A 476 -2.50 -16.26 101.70
N SER A 477 -3.61 -16.25 102.41
CA SER A 477 -4.22 -15.08 103.03
C SER A 477 -3.37 -14.41 104.12
N TRP A 478 -2.38 -15.07 104.62
CA TRP A 478 -1.46 -14.56 105.65
C TRP A 478 -0.22 -13.86 105.11
N ILE A 479 -0.08 -13.84 103.78
CA ILE A 479 1.00 -13.16 103.06
C ILE A 479 0.37 -12.05 102.22
N HIS A 480 0.79 -10.82 102.41
CA HIS A 480 0.26 -9.64 101.71
C HIS A 480 1.39 -8.98 100.91
N VAL A 481 1.16 -8.82 99.62
CA VAL A 481 2.13 -8.20 98.70
C VAL A 481 1.58 -6.85 98.24
N ASN A 482 2.35 -5.80 98.46
CA ASN A 482 2.02 -4.45 98.03
C ASN A 482 3.28 -3.83 97.40
N GLY A 483 3.28 -3.75 96.03
CA GLY A 483 4.51 -3.39 95.34
C GLY A 483 5.66 -4.32 95.68
N SER A 484 6.84 -3.79 96.01
CA SER A 484 8.00 -4.57 96.41
C SER A 484 7.94 -5.04 97.86
N SER A 485 7.00 -4.57 98.67
CA SER A 485 6.90 -4.91 100.10
C SER A 485 6.01 -6.13 100.24
N VAL A 486 6.53 -7.13 100.94
CA VAL A 486 5.82 -8.34 101.33
C VAL A 486 5.70 -8.33 102.85
N SER A 487 4.48 -8.34 103.39
CA SER A 487 4.19 -8.49 104.83
C SER A 487 3.53 -9.84 105.11
N TYR A 488 3.72 -10.34 106.25
CA TYR A 488 3.20 -11.64 106.71
C TYR A 488 2.70 -11.56 108.13
N GLU A 489 1.68 -12.31 108.42
CA GLU A 489 1.08 -12.38 109.75
C GLU A 489 1.86 -13.32 110.68
N GLU A 490 1.68 -13.17 112.00
CA GLU A 490 2.28 -14.06 113.03
C GLU A 490 1.87 -15.52 112.77
N ASN A 491 2.81 -16.47 112.95
CA ASN A 491 2.51 -17.88 112.95
C ASN A 491 2.27 -18.36 114.43
N PRO A 492 1.01 -18.54 114.79
CA PRO A 492 0.71 -18.94 116.17
C PRO A 492 1.05 -20.43 116.50
N ALA A 493 1.27 -21.24 115.46
CA ALA A 493 1.56 -22.66 115.62
C ALA A 493 3.05 -22.92 115.96
N LYS A 494 3.33 -24.04 116.59
CA LYS A 494 4.71 -24.48 116.89
C LYS A 494 5.44 -25.02 115.64
N GLU A 495 4.72 -25.31 114.63
CA GLU A 495 5.26 -25.91 113.39
C GLU A 495 5.56 -24.85 112.33
N ILE A 496 6.54 -25.18 111.48
CA ILE A 496 6.85 -24.31 110.28
C ILE A 496 5.65 -24.33 109.37
N ARG A 497 5.20 -23.14 108.91
CA ARG A 497 4.25 -23.05 107.85
C ARG A 497 4.90 -22.52 106.57
N SER A 498 4.40 -22.94 105.42
CA SER A 498 4.84 -22.47 104.10
C SER A 498 3.63 -22.00 103.32
N GLY A 499 3.75 -20.84 102.70
CA GLY A 499 2.70 -20.29 101.84
C GLY A 499 3.28 -19.78 100.56
N ASN A 500 2.43 -19.75 99.54
CA ASN A 500 2.80 -19.32 98.21
C ASN A 500 1.91 -18.16 97.76
N VAL A 501 2.53 -17.20 97.12
CA VAL A 501 1.85 -16.13 96.42
C VAL A 501 2.28 -16.18 94.95
N THR A 502 1.31 -16.14 94.01
CA THR A 502 1.51 -16.01 92.56
C THR A 502 1.36 -14.54 92.21
N LEU A 503 2.39 -13.98 91.59
CA LEU A 503 2.37 -12.67 91.03
C LEU A 503 2.09 -12.83 89.52
N THR A 504 1.13 -12.09 88.96
CA THR A 504 0.73 -12.21 87.56
C THR A 504 0.83 -10.86 86.86
N GLN A 505 1.66 -10.77 85.83
CA GLN A 505 1.78 -9.59 85.01
C GLN A 505 0.52 -9.45 84.14
N GLU A 506 -0.09 -8.26 84.10
CA GLU A 506 -1.45 -8.08 83.53
C GLU A 506 -1.49 -8.27 81.97
N GLU A 507 -0.56 -7.73 81.25
CA GLU A 507 -0.63 -7.80 79.73
C GLU A 507 -0.13 -9.16 79.22
N SER A 508 0.87 -9.78 79.80
CA SER A 508 1.50 -11.01 79.30
C SER A 508 0.99 -12.28 79.95
N ASN A 509 0.34 -12.19 81.13
CA ASN A 509 0.00 -13.32 82.00
C ASN A 509 1.22 -14.12 82.50
N MET A 510 2.43 -13.54 82.39
CA MET A 510 3.62 -14.16 83.01
C MET A 510 3.45 -14.22 84.52
N LYS A 511 3.98 -15.28 85.13
CA LYS A 511 3.80 -15.54 86.53
C LYS A 511 5.14 -15.67 87.26
N LEU A 512 5.21 -15.09 88.45
CA LEU A 512 6.28 -15.37 89.45
C LEU A 512 5.68 -16.03 90.62
N THR A 513 6.48 -16.89 91.30
CA THR A 513 6.08 -17.56 92.50
C THR A 513 6.93 -17.06 93.66
N LEU A 514 6.27 -16.58 94.69
CA LEU A 514 6.89 -16.25 95.99
C LEU A 514 6.50 -17.30 97.02
N THR A 515 7.48 -17.95 97.60
CA THR A 515 7.28 -18.90 98.68
C THR A 515 7.81 -18.29 100.01
N VAL A 516 6.97 -18.19 101.02
CA VAL A 516 7.34 -17.72 102.34
C VAL A 516 7.32 -18.93 103.33
N ARG A 517 8.45 -19.20 103.93
CA ARG A 517 8.59 -20.25 104.92
C ARG A 517 8.78 -19.60 106.31
N GLN A 518 7.78 -19.72 107.17
CA GLN A 518 7.77 -19.08 108.46
C GLN A 518 8.00 -20.10 109.59
N LYS A 519 8.93 -19.77 110.51
CA LYS A 519 9.21 -20.60 111.68
C LYS A 519 7.97 -20.73 112.57
N GLY A 520 7.91 -21.81 113.34
CA GLY A 520 6.92 -21.98 114.38
C GLY A 520 7.31 -21.20 115.64
N LYS A 521 6.34 -20.91 116.47
CA LYS A 521 6.54 -20.19 117.75
C LYS A 521 7.28 -21.07 118.76
N THR A 522 8.45 -20.68 119.19
CA THR A 522 9.22 -21.37 120.25
C THR A 522 8.63 -21.02 121.63
N SER A 523 8.15 -22.01 122.35
CA SER A 523 7.81 -21.82 123.78
C SER A 523 9.11 -21.73 124.57
N ILE A 524 9.35 -20.62 125.23
CA ILE A 524 10.36 -20.52 126.20
C ILE A 524 9.65 -20.96 127.51
N ASP A 525 9.90 -22.22 128.05
CA ASP A 525 9.51 -22.63 129.30
C ASP A 525 10.53 -21.97 130.24
N ILE A 526 10.12 -20.98 130.97
CA ILE A 526 10.88 -20.48 132.15
C ILE A 526 10.48 -21.35 133.30
N GLU A 527 11.31 -22.36 133.67
CA GLU A 527 11.22 -22.99 134.96
C GLU A 527 11.80 -22.03 136.04
N GLN A 528 11.00 -21.77 137.03
CA GLN A 528 11.42 -21.08 138.20
C GLN A 528 12.20 -22.04 139.12
#